data_83d43215500c341c4a37c85e8b500f4a
#
_entry.id   83d43215500c341c4a37c85e8b500f4a
#
_cell.length_a   1.000
_cell.length_b   1.000
_cell.length_c   1.000
_cell.angle_alpha   90.00
_cell.angle_beta   90.00
_cell.angle_gamma   90.00
#
_symmetry.space_group_name_H-M   'P 1'
#
loop_
_entity.id
_entity.type
_entity.pdbx_description
1 polymer ?
#
loop_
_entity_poly.entity_id
_entity_poly.type
_entity_poly.pdbx_seq_one_letter_code
_entity_poly.pdbx_strand_id
1 'polypeptide(L)'
;MKSLKAGEETTNFSIILEDGDPALNPANRPRLSEAIEMIIGTANGYQVPFAAIPLLEHQDIPEQNLYKCLFGRDSLLISDLLYGARPDLRLNVLCALASFQGKVIDPISEEEPGCIPHEVRESNDPVAIKLTKQGGWKFPYYGSVDATLIWMRQLHAEALLKPEILDTEVSGISLWRRSLAATEWILNRLSSPSGLIESNRANPRGIENQVWKDSGDSYMHLDGTLARGDSTASVETVGEAYDALLS
;
A
#
# COMPACT_ATOMS: atom_id res chain seq x y z
N MET A 1 1.52 1.50 -37.96
CA MET A 1 1.99 0.72 -36.80
C MET A 1 3.52 0.65 -36.87
N LYS A 2 4.24 1.47 -36.08
CA LYS A 2 5.69 1.37 -35.96
C LYS A 2 5.97 0.49 -34.73
N SER A 3 6.71 -0.57 -34.96
CA SER A 3 7.24 -1.49 -33.94
C SER A 3 8.08 -0.69 -32.94
N LEU A 4 7.67 -0.66 -31.69
CA LEU A 4 8.51 -0.23 -30.58
C LEU A 4 9.56 -1.31 -30.34
N LYS A 5 10.83 -0.95 -30.49
CA LYS A 5 11.94 -1.82 -30.13
C LYS A 5 12.02 -1.89 -28.60
N ALA A 6 11.93 -3.10 -28.05
CA ALA A 6 12.32 -3.36 -26.66
C ALA A 6 13.81 -3.00 -26.50
N GLY A 7 14.12 -2.02 -25.66
CA GLY A 7 15.50 -1.77 -25.31
C GLY A 7 15.93 -0.34 -25.03
N GLU A 8 15.00 0.62 -24.88
CA GLU A 8 15.34 1.97 -24.41
C GLU A 8 14.07 2.60 -23.85
N GLU A 9 13.99 2.60 -22.54
CA GLU A 9 13.40 3.62 -21.70
C GLU A 9 13.29 3.10 -20.28
N THR A 10 14.40 3.14 -19.56
CA THR A 10 14.32 3.47 -18.15
C THR A 10 13.65 4.83 -18.12
N THR A 11 12.36 4.89 -17.89
CA THR A 11 11.67 6.10 -17.51
C THR A 11 12.28 6.54 -16.19
N ASN A 12 13.36 7.29 -16.25
CA ASN A 12 13.75 8.18 -15.19
C ASN A 12 12.55 9.13 -15.05
N PHE A 13 11.69 8.90 -14.07
CA PHE A 13 10.85 9.94 -13.51
C PHE A 13 11.78 10.95 -12.83
N SER A 14 12.53 11.69 -13.64
CA SER A 14 13.05 12.96 -13.19
C SER A 14 11.81 13.84 -13.05
N ILE A 15 11.45 14.19 -11.82
CA ILE A 15 10.59 15.35 -11.59
C ILE A 15 11.22 16.46 -12.40
N ILE A 16 10.55 16.91 -13.46
CA ILE A 16 10.97 18.08 -14.23
C ILE A 16 10.65 19.25 -13.32
N LEU A 17 11.64 19.66 -12.51
CA LEU A 17 11.54 20.83 -11.69
C LEU A 17 11.83 22.02 -12.61
N GLU A 18 10.92 23.00 -12.65
CA GLU A 18 11.10 24.20 -13.41
C GLU A 18 12.26 25.06 -12.86
N ASP A 19 12.96 25.79 -13.73
CA ASP A 19 13.99 26.73 -13.29
C ASP A 19 13.39 27.73 -12.29
N GLY A 20 13.96 27.73 -11.05
CA GLY A 20 13.47 28.54 -9.96
C GLY A 20 12.69 27.75 -8.89
N ASP A 21 12.45 26.44 -9.07
CA ASP A 21 11.86 25.60 -8.02
C ASP A 21 12.75 25.59 -6.77
N PRO A 22 12.21 25.93 -5.59
CA PRO A 22 12.96 25.90 -4.34
C PRO A 22 13.63 24.54 -4.04
N ALA A 23 13.08 23.43 -4.56
CA ALA A 23 13.67 22.11 -4.41
C ALA A 23 14.97 21.93 -5.19
N LEU A 24 15.20 22.71 -6.25
CA LEU A 24 16.46 22.73 -7.02
C LEU A 24 17.58 23.51 -6.33
N ASN A 25 17.24 24.35 -5.35
CA ASN A 25 18.24 25.12 -4.63
C ASN A 25 19.11 24.17 -3.77
N PRO A 26 20.45 24.10 -4.01
CA PRO A 26 21.35 23.25 -3.22
C PRO A 26 21.25 23.50 -1.71
N ALA A 27 20.88 24.71 -1.28
CA ALA A 27 20.68 25.05 0.13
C ALA A 27 19.45 24.34 0.77
N ASN A 28 18.49 23.88 -0.06
CA ASN A 28 17.30 23.19 0.41
C ASN A 28 17.47 21.65 0.47
N ARG A 29 18.54 21.11 -0.13
CA ARG A 29 18.81 19.65 -0.11
C ARG A 29 18.89 19.04 1.29
N PRO A 30 19.57 19.65 2.27
CA PRO A 30 19.56 19.16 3.64
C PRO A 30 18.14 19.12 4.24
N ARG A 31 17.33 20.15 3.99
CA ARG A 31 15.95 20.20 4.47
C ARG A 31 15.04 19.13 3.85
N LEU A 32 15.23 18.82 2.56
CA LEU A 32 14.51 17.72 1.92
C LEU A 32 14.90 16.38 2.52
N SER A 33 16.18 16.13 2.74
CA SER A 33 16.67 14.92 3.41
C SER A 33 16.12 14.79 4.83
N GLU A 34 16.12 15.87 5.60
CA GLU A 34 15.52 15.89 6.94
C GLU A 34 14.01 15.61 6.89
N ALA A 35 13.30 16.21 5.94
CA ALA A 35 11.86 15.98 5.77
C ALA A 35 11.54 14.52 5.41
N ILE A 36 12.37 13.90 4.57
CA ILE A 36 12.23 12.46 4.26
C ILE A 36 12.43 11.63 5.53
N GLU A 37 13.50 11.88 6.29
CA GLU A 37 13.76 11.12 7.53
C GLU A 37 12.63 11.29 8.58
N MET A 38 11.94 12.43 8.60
CA MET A 38 10.83 12.64 9.52
C MET A 38 9.64 11.69 9.30
N ILE A 39 9.40 11.24 8.05
CA ILE A 39 8.30 10.31 7.77
C ILE A 39 8.72 8.84 7.91
N ILE A 40 10.00 8.56 8.14
CA ILE A 40 10.48 7.18 8.29
C ILE A 40 10.20 6.69 9.70
N GLY A 41 9.53 5.56 9.78
CA GLY A 41 9.31 4.81 11.00
C GLY A 41 9.86 3.39 10.90
N THR A 42 9.51 2.56 11.88
CA THR A 42 9.92 1.15 11.90
C THR A 42 8.69 0.26 12.02
N ALA A 43 8.59 -0.74 11.16
CA ALA A 43 7.58 -1.78 11.23
C ALA A 43 8.25 -3.14 11.11
N ASN A 44 8.05 -4.01 12.09
CA ASN A 44 8.66 -5.35 12.18
C ASN A 44 10.18 -5.36 11.89
N GLY A 45 10.92 -4.35 12.38
CA GLY A 45 12.38 -4.22 12.20
C GLY A 45 12.82 -3.58 10.87
N TYR A 46 11.91 -3.25 9.98
CA TYR A 46 12.21 -2.57 8.72
C TYR A 46 11.95 -1.06 8.82
N GLN A 47 12.82 -0.25 8.24
CA GLN A 47 12.56 1.18 8.05
C GLN A 47 11.56 1.37 6.92
N VAL A 48 10.46 2.04 7.19
CA VAL A 48 9.36 2.23 6.23
C VAL A 48 8.82 3.66 6.32
N PRO A 49 8.37 4.26 5.22
CA PRO A 49 7.68 5.53 5.27
C PRO A 49 6.26 5.34 5.81
N PHE A 50 5.87 6.20 6.73
CA PHE A 50 4.48 6.31 7.19
C PHE A 50 3.70 7.26 6.28
N ALA A 51 2.39 7.09 6.19
CA ALA A 51 1.53 7.89 5.32
C ALA A 51 1.53 9.37 5.71
N ALA A 52 1.56 9.67 7.00
CA ALA A 52 1.78 11.02 7.52
C ALA A 52 2.34 10.97 8.95
N ILE A 53 2.97 12.06 9.35
CA ILE A 53 3.34 12.31 10.74
C ILE A 53 2.69 13.61 11.21
N PRO A 54 2.26 13.69 12.48
CA PRO A 54 1.75 14.95 13.03
C PRO A 54 2.89 15.96 13.17
N LEU A 55 2.55 17.24 13.09
CA LEU A 55 3.47 18.32 13.42
C LEU A 55 3.99 18.14 14.85
N LEU A 56 5.22 18.61 15.13
CA LEU A 56 5.88 18.44 16.43
C LEU A 56 5.02 18.92 17.61
N GLU A 57 4.27 20.01 17.42
CA GLU A 57 3.35 20.59 18.40
C GLU A 57 2.08 19.75 18.67
N HIS A 58 1.85 18.72 17.85
CA HIS A 58 0.65 17.87 17.92
C HIS A 58 0.94 16.39 18.12
N GLN A 59 2.21 16.01 18.34
CA GLN A 59 2.59 14.60 18.46
C GLN A 59 1.93 13.88 19.64
N ASP A 60 1.56 14.61 20.68
CA ASP A 60 0.90 14.07 21.86
C ASP A 60 -0.62 13.94 21.72
N ILE A 61 -1.20 14.36 20.58
CA ILE A 61 -2.64 14.27 20.31
C ILE A 61 -2.90 12.95 19.57
N PRO A 62 -3.51 11.94 20.21
CA PRO A 62 -3.72 10.62 19.61
C PRO A 62 -4.42 10.65 18.26
N GLU A 63 -5.39 11.55 18.08
CA GLU A 63 -6.15 11.71 16.85
C GLU A 63 -5.29 12.16 15.67
N GLN A 64 -4.19 12.86 15.93
CA GLN A 64 -3.25 13.32 14.90
C GLN A 64 -2.21 12.25 14.51
N ASN A 65 -2.15 11.15 15.26
CA ASN A 65 -1.34 10.00 14.93
C ASN A 65 -2.06 8.99 14.00
N LEU A 66 -3.24 9.33 13.49
CA LEU A 66 -4.06 8.45 12.69
C LEU A 66 -3.30 7.84 11.50
N TYR A 67 -2.41 8.59 10.86
CA TYR A 67 -1.65 8.14 9.69
C TYR A 67 -0.18 7.80 10.01
N LYS A 68 0.20 7.81 11.30
CA LYS A 68 1.56 7.47 11.75
C LYS A 68 1.72 5.97 11.96
N CYS A 69 1.59 5.20 10.90
CA CYS A 69 1.78 3.76 10.91
C CYS A 69 2.11 3.23 9.51
N LEU A 70 2.38 1.94 9.39
CA LEU A 70 2.57 1.29 8.09
C LEU A 70 1.20 1.10 7.42
N PHE A 71 0.98 1.80 6.30
CA PHE A 71 -0.12 1.57 5.39
C PHE A 71 0.36 0.79 4.18
N GLY A 72 -0.42 -0.20 3.74
CA GLY A 72 -0.07 -1.00 2.58
C GLY A 72 0.14 -0.15 1.33
N ARG A 73 -0.93 0.49 0.84
CA ARG A 73 -0.88 1.34 -0.35
C ARG A 73 0.09 2.52 -0.21
N ASP A 74 -0.09 3.32 0.85
CA ASP A 74 0.61 4.60 0.97
C ASP A 74 2.12 4.39 1.12
N SER A 75 2.56 3.47 1.97
CA SER A 75 3.99 3.21 2.17
C SER A 75 4.65 2.65 0.91
N LEU A 76 3.94 1.82 0.13
CA LEU A 76 4.42 1.35 -1.17
C LEU A 76 4.59 2.53 -2.13
N LEU A 77 3.56 3.36 -2.33
CA LEU A 77 3.61 4.50 -3.24
C LEU A 77 4.69 5.53 -2.82
N ILE A 78 4.80 5.83 -1.53
CA ILE A 78 5.82 6.75 -1.02
C ILE A 78 7.23 6.18 -1.26
N SER A 79 7.44 4.88 -1.02
CA SER A 79 8.74 4.24 -1.27
C SER A 79 9.13 4.28 -2.75
N ASP A 80 8.16 4.19 -3.65
CA ASP A 80 8.36 4.32 -5.08
C ASP A 80 8.73 5.75 -5.49
N LEU A 81 8.00 6.74 -4.98
CA LEU A 81 8.29 8.16 -5.20
C LEU A 81 9.66 8.57 -4.65
N LEU A 82 10.09 7.98 -3.55
CA LEU A 82 11.38 8.25 -2.91
C LEU A 82 12.54 7.40 -3.45
N TYR A 83 12.30 6.51 -4.43
CA TYR A 83 13.27 5.53 -4.90
C TYR A 83 14.60 6.16 -5.33
N GLY A 84 14.57 7.32 -5.99
CA GLY A 84 15.78 8.03 -6.39
C GLY A 84 16.64 8.56 -5.24
N ALA A 85 16.03 8.82 -4.08
CA ALA A 85 16.72 9.34 -2.88
C ALA A 85 17.00 8.24 -1.85
N ARG A 86 16.10 7.27 -1.70
CA ARG A 86 16.13 6.19 -0.71
C ARG A 86 15.69 4.86 -1.36
N PRO A 87 16.52 4.27 -2.23
CA PRO A 87 16.16 3.02 -2.94
C PRO A 87 15.98 1.82 -2.00
N ASP A 88 16.55 1.88 -0.79
CA ASP A 88 16.40 0.87 0.25
C ASP A 88 14.97 0.74 0.78
N LEU A 89 14.19 1.82 0.75
CA LEU A 89 12.85 1.84 1.32
C LEU A 89 11.88 0.90 0.59
N ARG A 90 12.00 0.75 -0.73
CA ARG A 90 11.09 -0.12 -1.48
C ARG A 90 11.21 -1.58 -1.02
N LEU A 91 12.41 -2.12 -0.95
CA LEU A 91 12.61 -3.49 -0.46
C LEU A 91 12.20 -3.62 1.01
N ASN A 92 12.49 -2.63 1.84
CA ASN A 92 12.08 -2.61 3.24
C ASN A 92 10.55 -2.67 3.39
N VAL A 93 9.81 -1.87 2.62
CA VAL A 93 8.32 -1.88 2.63
C VAL A 93 7.79 -3.22 2.14
N LEU A 94 8.36 -3.75 1.05
CA LEU A 94 7.97 -5.07 0.53
C LEU A 94 8.14 -6.16 1.59
N CYS A 95 9.28 -6.19 2.29
CA CYS A 95 9.55 -7.15 3.35
C CYS A 95 8.68 -6.91 4.59
N ALA A 96 8.49 -5.66 5.01
CA ALA A 96 7.64 -5.32 6.15
C ALA A 96 6.20 -5.81 5.92
N LEU A 97 5.61 -5.48 4.79
CA LEU A 97 4.24 -5.91 4.43
C LEU A 97 4.14 -7.42 4.26
N ALA A 98 5.13 -8.04 3.61
CA ALA A 98 5.21 -9.50 3.47
C ALA A 98 5.18 -10.22 4.84
N SER A 99 5.79 -9.63 5.87
CA SER A 99 5.78 -10.23 7.22
C SER A 99 4.37 -10.34 7.82
N PHE A 100 3.45 -9.49 7.38
CA PHE A 100 2.06 -9.43 7.80
C PHE A 100 1.09 -10.01 6.74
N GLN A 101 1.58 -10.61 5.66
CA GLN A 101 0.71 -11.20 4.64
C GLN A 101 -0.31 -12.15 5.26
N GLY A 102 -1.58 -12.03 4.87
CA GLY A 102 -2.70 -12.79 5.40
C GLY A 102 -2.55 -14.30 5.25
N LYS A 103 -3.05 -15.04 6.24
CA LYS A 103 -2.89 -16.50 6.35
C LYS A 103 -4.21 -17.22 6.60
N VAL A 104 -5.20 -16.51 7.13
CA VAL A 104 -6.49 -17.07 7.53
C VAL A 104 -7.63 -16.20 7.01
N ILE A 105 -8.85 -16.73 7.05
CA ILE A 105 -10.05 -15.93 6.81
C ILE A 105 -10.54 -15.40 8.16
N ASP A 106 -10.47 -14.09 8.35
CA ASP A 106 -10.98 -13.40 9.54
C ASP A 106 -11.82 -12.17 9.12
N PRO A 107 -13.15 -12.27 9.23
CA PRO A 107 -14.04 -11.17 8.83
C PRO A 107 -13.86 -9.89 9.66
N ILE A 108 -13.29 -9.95 10.87
CA ILE A 108 -13.13 -8.77 11.75
C ILE A 108 -11.96 -7.90 11.27
N SER A 109 -10.81 -8.52 10.97
CA SER A 109 -9.66 -7.85 10.37
C SER A 109 -9.73 -7.78 8.86
N GLU A 110 -10.72 -8.44 8.25
CA GLU A 110 -10.86 -8.63 6.80
C GLU A 110 -9.66 -9.36 6.18
N GLU A 111 -9.01 -10.21 6.98
CA GLU A 111 -7.86 -11.02 6.55
C GLU A 111 -8.32 -12.15 5.63
N GLU A 112 -7.61 -12.30 4.52
CA GLU A 112 -7.71 -13.44 3.62
C GLU A 112 -6.31 -14.00 3.31
N PRO A 113 -6.16 -15.30 3.06
CA PRO A 113 -4.86 -15.87 2.69
C PRO A 113 -4.28 -15.19 1.45
N GLY A 114 -3.04 -14.73 1.56
CA GLY A 114 -2.31 -14.08 0.46
C GLY A 114 -2.46 -12.57 0.35
N CYS A 115 -3.47 -11.96 0.98
CA CYS A 115 -3.64 -10.50 0.90
C CYS A 115 -2.57 -9.74 1.71
N ILE A 116 -2.30 -8.52 1.29
CA ILE A 116 -1.42 -7.56 1.97
C ILE A 116 -2.29 -6.63 2.83
N PRO A 117 -1.86 -6.31 4.07
CA PRO A 117 -2.67 -5.48 4.95
C PRO A 117 -2.83 -4.05 4.44
N HIS A 118 -3.99 -3.48 4.73
CA HIS A 118 -4.24 -2.05 4.56
C HIS A 118 -3.47 -1.23 5.58
N GLU A 119 -3.52 -1.65 6.86
CA GLU A 119 -3.00 -0.88 7.98
C GLU A 119 -2.43 -1.80 9.06
N VAL A 120 -1.19 -1.51 9.47
CA VAL A 120 -0.50 -2.26 10.53
C VAL A 120 -0.20 -1.34 11.69
N ARG A 121 -0.72 -1.69 12.88
CA ARG A 121 -0.48 -0.98 14.13
C ARG A 121 -0.06 -1.93 15.23
N GLU A 122 0.73 -1.43 16.14
CA GLU A 122 1.05 -2.15 17.37
C GLU A 122 -0.17 -2.17 18.32
N SER A 123 -0.29 -3.21 19.13
CA SER A 123 -1.42 -3.38 20.05
C SER A 123 -1.51 -2.31 21.15
N ASN A 124 -0.41 -1.62 21.44
CA ASN A 124 -0.32 -0.51 22.40
C ASN A 124 -0.53 0.87 21.76
N ASP A 125 -0.70 0.95 20.43
CA ASP A 125 -0.99 2.18 19.72
C ASP A 125 -2.35 2.74 20.19
N PRO A 126 -2.43 4.00 20.66
CA PRO A 126 -3.68 4.60 21.11
C PRO A 126 -4.79 4.60 20.07
N VAL A 127 -4.45 4.78 18.79
CA VAL A 127 -5.40 4.74 17.67
C VAL A 127 -5.91 3.30 17.49
N ALA A 128 -5.02 2.29 17.53
CA ALA A 128 -5.43 0.89 17.45
C ALA A 128 -6.38 0.52 18.60
N ILE A 129 -6.06 0.94 19.83
CA ILE A 129 -6.91 0.71 21.00
C ILE A 129 -8.28 1.35 20.81
N LYS A 130 -8.33 2.60 20.33
CA LYS A 130 -9.58 3.32 20.08
C LYS A 130 -10.41 2.64 18.99
N LEU A 131 -9.83 2.34 17.85
CA LEU A 131 -10.51 1.71 16.71
C LEU A 131 -11.00 0.30 17.06
N THR A 132 -10.23 -0.48 17.82
CA THR A 132 -10.64 -1.81 18.28
C THR A 132 -11.84 -1.72 19.22
N LYS A 133 -11.79 -0.81 20.23
CA LYS A 133 -12.87 -0.70 21.22
C LYS A 133 -14.15 -0.06 20.67
N GLN A 134 -14.03 0.94 19.83
CA GLN A 134 -15.16 1.73 19.33
C GLN A 134 -15.64 1.27 17.96
N GLY A 135 -14.71 0.89 17.08
CA GLY A 135 -14.96 0.50 15.68
C GLY A 135 -15.10 -0.99 15.45
N GLY A 136 -14.68 -1.84 16.41
CA GLY A 136 -14.66 -3.30 16.19
C GLY A 136 -13.62 -3.73 15.16
N TRP A 137 -12.54 -2.98 15.04
CA TRP A 137 -11.42 -3.31 14.16
C TRP A 137 -10.44 -4.25 14.86
N LYS A 138 -9.71 -5.01 14.04
CA LYS A 138 -8.58 -5.83 14.49
C LYS A 138 -7.37 -5.53 13.61
N PHE A 139 -6.20 -5.39 14.22
CA PHE A 139 -4.95 -5.13 13.52
C PHE A 139 -4.04 -6.37 13.52
N PRO A 140 -3.27 -6.60 12.43
CA PRO A 140 -3.30 -5.87 11.16
C PRO A 140 -4.69 -5.88 10.54
N TYR A 141 -5.09 -4.77 9.86
CA TYR A 141 -6.36 -4.65 9.17
C TYR A 141 -6.15 -4.77 7.66
N TYR A 142 -6.99 -5.58 6.98
CA TYR A 142 -6.76 -5.97 5.59
C TYR A 142 -7.80 -5.43 4.61
N GLY A 143 -8.68 -4.57 5.05
CA GLY A 143 -9.74 -3.99 4.21
C GLY A 143 -9.20 -3.06 3.12
N SER A 144 -8.48 -3.62 2.16
CA SER A 144 -7.93 -2.96 0.98
C SER A 144 -7.75 -3.99 -0.12
N VAL A 145 -8.21 -3.69 -1.33
CA VAL A 145 -7.99 -4.56 -2.49
C VAL A 145 -6.79 -4.11 -3.32
N ASP A 146 -6.39 -2.86 -3.24
CA ASP A 146 -5.28 -2.27 -4.00
C ASP A 146 -3.89 -2.56 -3.40
N ALA A 147 -3.76 -2.66 -2.07
CA ALA A 147 -2.47 -2.89 -1.43
C ALA A 147 -1.76 -4.16 -1.95
N THR A 148 -2.48 -5.26 -2.17
CA THR A 148 -1.92 -6.51 -2.69
C THR A 148 -1.45 -6.36 -4.14
N LEU A 149 -2.21 -5.65 -4.95
CA LEU A 149 -1.90 -5.42 -6.37
C LEU A 149 -0.65 -4.55 -6.52
N ILE A 150 -0.58 -3.45 -5.77
CA ILE A 150 0.57 -2.54 -5.77
C ILE A 150 1.82 -3.26 -5.24
N TRP A 151 1.68 -4.07 -4.19
CA TRP A 151 2.79 -4.85 -3.63
C TRP A 151 3.38 -5.80 -4.68
N MET A 152 2.54 -6.53 -5.44
CA MET A 152 2.98 -7.43 -6.51
C MET A 152 3.73 -6.68 -7.60
N ARG A 153 3.19 -5.55 -8.08
CA ARG A 153 3.84 -4.72 -9.11
C ARG A 153 5.21 -4.22 -8.67
N GLN A 154 5.33 -3.76 -7.43
CA GLN A 154 6.61 -3.25 -6.92
C GLN A 154 7.62 -4.37 -6.66
N LEU A 155 7.17 -5.54 -6.19
CA LEU A 155 8.04 -6.71 -6.07
C LEU A 155 8.60 -7.10 -7.43
N HIS A 156 7.77 -7.11 -8.48
CA HIS A 156 8.23 -7.36 -9.84
C HIS A 156 9.25 -6.31 -10.31
N ALA A 157 8.96 -5.02 -10.09
CA ALA A 157 9.88 -3.94 -10.45
C ALA A 157 11.27 -4.09 -9.80
N GLU A 158 11.33 -4.50 -8.52
CA GLU A 158 12.59 -4.83 -7.86
C GLU A 158 13.23 -6.10 -8.42
N ALA A 159 12.45 -7.15 -8.69
CA ALA A 159 12.96 -8.40 -9.23
C ALA A 159 13.55 -8.27 -10.64
N LEU A 160 13.03 -7.33 -11.45
CA LEU A 160 13.64 -6.99 -12.75
C LEU A 160 15.03 -6.38 -12.61
N LEU A 161 15.28 -5.65 -11.52
CA LEU A 161 16.59 -5.04 -11.23
C LEU A 161 17.52 -6.03 -10.53
N LYS A 162 16.99 -6.85 -9.63
CA LYS A 162 17.71 -7.76 -8.76
C LYS A 162 16.89 -9.05 -8.56
N PRO A 163 16.95 -10.02 -9.48
CA PRO A 163 16.15 -11.25 -9.39
C PRO A 163 16.32 -12.03 -8.07
N GLU A 164 17.50 -11.94 -7.46
CA GLU A 164 17.82 -12.60 -6.20
C GLU A 164 16.97 -12.14 -5.00
N ILE A 165 16.27 -11.01 -5.10
CA ILE A 165 15.39 -10.58 -4.01
C ILE A 165 14.24 -11.56 -3.78
N LEU A 166 13.84 -12.32 -4.80
CA LEU A 166 12.77 -13.31 -4.69
C LEU A 166 13.12 -14.43 -3.71
N ASP A 167 14.42 -14.67 -3.48
CA ASP A 167 14.92 -15.64 -2.50
C ASP A 167 15.00 -15.04 -1.07
N THR A 168 14.77 -13.73 -0.92
CA THR A 168 14.77 -13.08 0.40
C THR A 168 13.71 -13.70 1.29
N GLU A 169 14.13 -14.25 2.43
CA GLU A 169 13.23 -14.83 3.40
C GLU A 169 12.68 -13.79 4.39
N VAL A 170 11.38 -13.75 4.51
CA VAL A 170 10.65 -12.94 5.50
C VAL A 170 9.86 -13.89 6.40
N SER A 171 10.25 -13.99 7.67
CA SER A 171 9.69 -14.95 8.61
C SER A 171 9.71 -16.40 8.10
N GLY A 172 10.83 -16.80 7.47
CA GLY A 172 11.05 -18.16 6.96
C GLY A 172 10.31 -18.52 5.66
N ILE A 173 9.75 -17.52 4.96
CA ILE A 173 9.05 -17.71 3.67
C ILE A 173 9.66 -16.74 2.68
N SER A 174 10.11 -17.23 1.52
CA SER A 174 10.71 -16.37 0.48
C SER A 174 9.67 -15.44 -0.16
N LEU A 175 10.12 -14.28 -0.64
CA LEU A 175 9.26 -13.34 -1.37
C LEU A 175 8.64 -13.98 -2.60
N TRP A 176 9.32 -14.92 -3.25
CA TRP A 176 8.73 -15.74 -4.32
C TRP A 176 7.49 -16.50 -3.86
N ARG A 177 7.57 -17.22 -2.75
CA ARG A 177 6.40 -17.95 -2.23
C ARG A 177 5.27 -17.03 -1.78
N ARG A 178 5.62 -15.85 -1.29
CA ARG A 178 4.65 -14.83 -0.94
C ARG A 178 3.95 -14.23 -2.16
N SER A 179 4.68 -14.05 -3.26
CA SER A 179 4.07 -13.60 -4.52
C SER A 179 3.09 -14.63 -5.08
N LEU A 180 3.42 -15.92 -4.99
CA LEU A 180 2.47 -16.99 -5.39
C LEU A 180 1.18 -16.95 -4.57
N ALA A 181 1.27 -16.72 -3.24
CA ALA A 181 0.08 -16.59 -2.40
C ALA A 181 -0.75 -15.34 -2.74
N ALA A 182 -0.09 -14.23 -3.05
CA ALA A 182 -0.77 -13.01 -3.52
C ALA A 182 -1.43 -13.21 -4.88
N THR A 183 -0.78 -13.91 -5.80
CA THR A 183 -1.34 -14.28 -7.10
C THR A 183 -2.60 -15.13 -6.94
N GLU A 184 -2.56 -16.12 -6.05
CA GLU A 184 -3.72 -16.96 -5.75
C GLU A 184 -4.89 -16.13 -5.20
N TRP A 185 -4.62 -15.19 -4.29
CA TRP A 185 -5.61 -14.25 -3.79
C TRP A 185 -6.24 -13.42 -4.93
N ILE A 186 -5.42 -12.86 -5.84
CA ILE A 186 -5.90 -12.08 -7.00
C ILE A 186 -6.81 -12.94 -7.89
N LEU A 187 -6.39 -14.17 -8.23
CA LEU A 187 -7.15 -15.08 -9.07
C LEU A 187 -8.48 -15.50 -8.43
N ASN A 188 -8.48 -15.71 -7.11
CA ASN A 188 -9.71 -16.00 -6.36
C ASN A 188 -10.70 -14.84 -6.42
N ARG A 189 -10.22 -13.60 -6.29
CA ARG A 189 -11.06 -12.39 -6.41
C ARG A 189 -11.62 -12.23 -7.83
N LEU A 190 -10.82 -12.48 -8.86
CA LEU A 190 -11.26 -12.46 -10.26
C LEU A 190 -12.24 -13.59 -10.63
N SER A 191 -12.33 -14.64 -9.80
CA SER A 191 -13.31 -15.71 -9.98
C SER A 191 -14.73 -15.33 -9.55
N SER A 192 -14.94 -14.07 -9.12
CA SER A 192 -16.27 -13.52 -8.83
C SER A 192 -17.16 -13.53 -10.09
N PRO A 193 -18.50 -13.49 -9.96
CA PRO A 193 -19.40 -13.46 -11.11
C PRO A 193 -19.18 -12.29 -12.08
N SER A 194 -18.66 -11.17 -11.59
CA SER A 194 -18.30 -10.01 -12.43
C SER A 194 -17.00 -10.19 -13.19
N GLY A 195 -16.10 -11.11 -12.74
CA GLY A 195 -14.75 -11.24 -13.26
C GLY A 195 -13.84 -10.05 -12.90
N LEU A 196 -14.23 -9.23 -11.92
CA LEU A 196 -13.52 -8.04 -11.48
C LEU A 196 -13.11 -8.17 -10.01
N ILE A 197 -12.08 -7.43 -9.62
CA ILE A 197 -11.73 -7.27 -8.20
C ILE A 197 -12.66 -6.24 -7.59
N GLU A 198 -13.55 -6.71 -6.75
CA GLU A 198 -14.55 -5.89 -6.08
C GLU A 198 -14.14 -5.59 -4.63
N SER A 199 -14.39 -4.35 -4.23
CA SER A 199 -14.40 -3.93 -2.84
C SER A 199 -15.73 -4.38 -2.22
N ASN A 200 -15.66 -5.31 -1.28
CA ASN A 200 -16.83 -5.83 -0.58
C ASN A 200 -16.42 -6.17 0.86
N ARG A 201 -16.71 -5.25 1.78
CA ARG A 201 -16.29 -5.39 3.19
C ARG A 201 -16.97 -6.56 3.88
N ALA A 202 -16.19 -7.38 4.56
CA ALA A 202 -16.68 -8.44 5.43
C ALA A 202 -17.06 -7.92 6.83
N ASN A 203 -16.33 -6.91 7.34
CA ASN A 203 -16.63 -6.23 8.59
C ASN A 203 -17.63 -5.06 8.33
N PRO A 204 -18.87 -5.10 8.83
CA PRO A 204 -19.83 -4.01 8.64
C PRO A 204 -19.35 -2.65 9.16
N ARG A 205 -18.34 -2.63 10.05
CA ARG A 205 -17.71 -1.43 10.60
C ARG A 205 -16.34 -1.14 9.98
N GLY A 206 -15.92 -1.93 9.00
CA GLY A 206 -14.69 -1.73 8.24
C GLY A 206 -14.80 -0.56 7.27
N ILE A 207 -13.71 -0.31 6.55
CA ILE A 207 -13.66 0.71 5.49
C ILE A 207 -14.70 0.35 4.42
N GLU A 208 -15.52 1.33 4.05
CA GLU A 208 -16.63 1.13 3.15
C GLU A 208 -16.16 0.88 1.71
N ASN A 209 -15.19 1.68 1.27
CA ASN A 209 -14.58 1.55 -0.05
C ASN A 209 -13.13 1.12 0.13
N GLN A 210 -12.80 -0.12 -0.20
CA GLN A 210 -11.49 -0.74 0.09
C GLN A 210 -10.44 -0.46 -1.01
N VAL A 211 -10.42 0.78 -1.51
CA VAL A 211 -9.53 1.29 -2.55
C VAL A 211 -9.04 2.68 -2.14
N TRP A 212 -8.22 3.35 -2.95
CA TRP A 212 -7.67 4.67 -2.61
C TRP A 212 -8.73 5.74 -2.33
N LYS A 213 -9.93 5.62 -2.93
CA LYS A 213 -11.12 6.44 -2.61
C LYS A 213 -11.93 5.79 -1.48
N ASP A 214 -11.36 5.73 -0.29
CA ASP A 214 -11.87 4.95 0.83
C ASP A 214 -12.98 5.64 1.64
N SER A 215 -13.23 6.94 1.41
CA SER A 215 -14.33 7.66 2.05
C SER A 215 -15.70 7.14 1.59
N GLY A 216 -16.66 7.00 2.51
CA GLY A 216 -18.00 6.48 2.23
C GLY A 216 -18.86 7.34 1.27
N ASP A 217 -18.39 8.52 0.88
CA ASP A 217 -19.02 9.42 -0.11
C ASP A 217 -18.28 9.47 -1.45
N SER A 218 -17.28 8.61 -1.66
CA SER A 218 -16.42 8.64 -2.86
C SER A 218 -17.07 8.08 -4.12
N TYR A 219 -18.07 7.21 -3.96
CA TYR A 219 -18.76 6.58 -5.09
C TYR A 219 -20.25 6.92 -5.10
N MET A 220 -20.74 7.32 -6.27
CA MET A 220 -22.12 7.68 -6.49
C MET A 220 -22.69 6.92 -7.69
N HIS A 221 -23.96 6.55 -7.60
CA HIS A 221 -24.75 6.08 -8.72
C HIS A 221 -25.02 7.21 -9.73
N LEU A 222 -25.46 6.85 -10.92
CA LEU A 222 -25.78 7.82 -12.00
C LEU A 222 -26.87 8.82 -11.59
N ASP A 223 -27.76 8.46 -10.69
CA ASP A 223 -28.83 9.32 -10.16
C ASP A 223 -28.37 10.26 -9.02
N GLY A 224 -27.08 10.22 -8.65
CA GLY A 224 -26.48 11.04 -7.59
C GLY A 224 -26.64 10.47 -6.18
N THR A 225 -27.22 9.30 -6.00
CA THR A 225 -27.23 8.61 -4.70
C THR A 225 -25.89 7.97 -4.40
N LEU A 226 -25.51 7.90 -3.11
CA LEU A 226 -24.24 7.29 -2.71
C LEU A 226 -24.30 5.76 -2.83
N ALA A 227 -23.26 5.17 -3.41
CA ALA A 227 -23.11 3.71 -3.54
C ALA A 227 -22.60 3.08 -2.23
N ARG A 228 -23.35 3.27 -1.15
CA ARG A 228 -22.97 2.78 0.18
C ARG A 228 -23.34 1.31 0.36
N GLY A 229 -22.35 0.51 0.76
CA GLY A 229 -22.56 -0.92 1.03
C GLY A 229 -22.72 -1.78 -0.23
N ASP A 230 -22.60 -1.19 -1.41
CA ASP A 230 -22.58 -1.93 -2.66
C ASP A 230 -21.17 -2.48 -2.94
N SER A 231 -21.12 -3.62 -3.60
CA SER A 231 -19.86 -4.12 -4.15
C SER A 231 -19.42 -3.21 -5.30
N THR A 232 -18.19 -2.69 -5.23
CA THR A 232 -17.66 -1.71 -6.18
C THR A 232 -16.34 -2.19 -6.76
N ALA A 233 -16.23 -2.22 -8.10
CA ALA A 233 -14.99 -2.41 -8.81
C ALA A 233 -14.52 -1.08 -9.38
N SER A 234 -13.34 -0.61 -9.01
CA SER A 234 -12.76 0.60 -9.58
C SER A 234 -11.92 0.28 -10.82
N VAL A 235 -11.87 1.20 -11.77
CA VAL A 235 -11.05 1.03 -12.98
C VAL A 235 -9.56 0.95 -12.65
N GLU A 236 -9.13 1.62 -11.59
CA GLU A 236 -7.76 1.58 -11.08
C GLU A 236 -7.38 0.17 -10.65
N THR A 237 -8.21 -0.49 -9.82
CA THR A 237 -7.93 -1.86 -9.36
C THR A 237 -7.93 -2.88 -10.48
N VAL A 238 -8.75 -2.67 -11.52
CA VAL A 238 -8.72 -3.52 -12.73
C VAL A 238 -7.39 -3.37 -13.47
N GLY A 239 -6.91 -2.13 -13.64
CA GLY A 239 -5.61 -1.87 -14.26
C GLY A 239 -4.45 -2.41 -13.42
N GLU A 240 -4.49 -2.22 -12.10
CA GLU A 240 -3.49 -2.75 -11.18
C GLU A 240 -3.45 -4.28 -11.15
N ALA A 241 -4.61 -4.94 -11.20
CA ALA A 241 -4.69 -6.40 -11.28
C ALA A 241 -4.10 -6.93 -12.57
N TYR A 242 -4.38 -6.27 -13.70
CA TYR A 242 -3.78 -6.61 -14.98
C TYR A 242 -2.25 -6.53 -14.92
N ASP A 243 -1.71 -5.42 -14.42
CA ASP A 243 -0.27 -5.23 -14.26
C ASP A 243 0.35 -6.26 -13.30
N ALA A 244 -0.31 -6.52 -12.16
CA ALA A 244 0.15 -7.48 -11.16
C ALA A 244 0.21 -8.92 -11.69
N LEU A 245 -0.70 -9.31 -12.60
CA LEU A 245 -0.71 -10.64 -13.20
C LEU A 245 0.24 -10.78 -14.40
N LEU A 246 0.68 -9.68 -15.01
CA LEU A 246 1.73 -9.68 -16.03
C LEU A 246 3.14 -9.67 -15.40
N SER A 247 3.22 -9.40 -14.10
CA SER A 247 4.45 -9.39 -13.32
C SER A 247 4.96 -10.79 -13.04
#